data_330dcadb3863d8b3b52b170fe9512847
#
_entry.id   330dcadb3863d8b3b52b170fe9512847
#
_cell.length_a   1.000
_cell.length_b   1.000
_cell.length_c   1.000
_cell.angle_alpha   90.00
_cell.angle_beta   90.00
_cell.angle_gamma   90.00
#
_symmetry.space_group_name_H-M   'P 1'
#
loop_
_entity.id
_entity.type
_entity.pdbx_description
1 polymer ?
#
loop_
_entity_poly.entity_id
_entity_poly.type
_entity_poly.pdbx_seq_one_letter_code
_entity_poly.pdbx_strand_id
1 'polypeptide(L)'
;MNIEHININGIDIAIVSGDKCTITDATSALNLAMTIKYDTGATNIVLDKNIISEDFFKLSTGIAGEILQKFINYHIKATVFGEYSQYTSKPLKDFIYESNHGKDFFFVETKQQAIKKLTEIEK
;
A
#
# COMPACT_ATOMS: atom_id res chain seq x y z
N MET A 1 -10.93 11.40 -3.86
CA MET A 1 -10.45 10.09 -3.39
C MET A 1 -11.64 9.19 -3.14
N ASN A 2 -11.57 7.95 -3.58
CA ASN A 2 -12.65 6.98 -3.44
C ASN A 2 -12.16 5.82 -2.57
N ILE A 3 -12.98 5.42 -1.59
CA ILE A 3 -12.67 4.28 -0.72
C ILE A 3 -13.79 3.28 -0.83
N GLU A 4 -13.46 2.07 -1.25
CA GLU A 4 -14.39 0.97 -1.40
C GLU A 4 -14.06 -0.12 -0.38
N HIS A 5 -15.06 -0.55 0.39
CA HIS A 5 -14.87 -1.62 1.37
C HIS A 5 -15.47 -2.92 0.82
N ILE A 6 -14.67 -3.96 0.77
CA ILE A 6 -15.11 -5.30 0.36
C ILE A 6 -14.71 -6.32 1.41
N ASN A 7 -15.38 -7.48 1.38
CA ASN A 7 -15.01 -8.61 2.25
C ASN A 7 -14.88 -9.85 1.38
N ILE A 8 -13.74 -10.52 1.48
CA ILE A 8 -13.48 -11.75 0.72
C ILE A 8 -13.03 -12.82 1.71
N ASN A 9 -13.85 -13.88 1.83
CA ASN A 9 -13.55 -15.01 2.71
C ASN A 9 -13.29 -14.59 4.16
N GLY A 10 -14.01 -13.58 4.63
CA GLY A 10 -13.86 -13.06 5.97
C GLY A 10 -12.79 -12.00 6.14
N ILE A 11 -12.08 -11.64 5.09
CA ILE A 11 -11.04 -10.62 5.12
C ILE A 11 -11.61 -9.30 4.62
N ASP A 12 -11.63 -8.28 5.50
CA ASP A 12 -12.04 -6.93 5.12
C ASP A 12 -10.91 -6.22 4.41
N ILE A 13 -11.21 -5.69 3.23
CA ILE A 13 -10.23 -4.98 2.39
C ILE A 13 -10.80 -3.63 2.03
N ALA A 14 -10.01 -2.58 2.21
CA ALA A 14 -10.35 -1.24 1.73
C ALA A 14 -9.53 -0.95 0.48
N ILE A 15 -10.20 -0.53 -0.58
CA ILE A 15 -9.57 -0.17 -1.85
C ILE A 15 -9.64 1.33 -1.99
N VAL A 16 -8.47 1.97 -2.04
CA VAL A 16 -8.36 3.43 -2.11
C VAL A 16 -7.84 3.82 -3.49
N SER A 17 -8.61 4.61 -4.21
CA SER A 17 -8.25 5.09 -5.53
C SER A 17 -8.49 6.58 -5.65
N GLY A 18 -7.90 7.20 -6.66
CA GLY A 18 -8.05 8.62 -6.91
C GLY A 18 -7.02 9.11 -7.90
N ASP A 19 -7.17 10.37 -8.30
CA ASP A 19 -6.26 11.02 -9.25
C ASP A 19 -5.39 12.10 -8.60
N LYS A 20 -5.54 12.30 -7.28
CA LYS A 20 -4.77 13.29 -6.53
C LYS A 20 -3.90 12.61 -5.49
N CYS A 21 -2.70 13.14 -5.32
CA CYS A 21 -1.76 12.66 -4.32
C CYS A 21 -2.32 12.94 -2.91
N THR A 22 -2.52 11.91 -2.12
CA THR A 22 -3.02 11.99 -0.75
C THR A 22 -1.96 11.55 0.25
N ILE A 23 -1.11 10.59 -0.14
CA ILE A 23 -0.04 10.06 0.70
C ILE A 23 1.26 10.76 0.31
N THR A 24 1.75 11.64 1.17
CA THR A 24 2.97 12.41 0.94
C THR A 24 4.09 12.05 1.90
N ASP A 25 3.75 11.45 3.05
CA ASP A 25 4.72 11.08 4.07
C ASP A 25 4.12 9.99 4.98
N ALA A 26 4.85 9.58 6.00
CA ALA A 26 4.39 8.54 6.92
C ALA A 26 3.17 8.98 7.71
N THR A 27 3.07 10.25 8.08
CA THR A 27 1.94 10.78 8.83
C THR A 27 0.65 10.71 8.03
N SER A 28 0.67 11.18 6.78
CA SER A 28 -0.52 11.15 5.92
C SER A 28 -0.95 9.71 5.61
N ALA A 29 0.02 8.81 5.40
CA ALA A 29 -0.26 7.41 5.14
C ALA A 29 -0.93 6.75 6.35
N LEU A 30 -0.39 6.97 7.55
CA LEU A 30 -0.94 6.39 8.78
C LEU A 30 -2.31 6.97 9.09
N ASN A 31 -2.51 8.27 8.91
CA ASN A 31 -3.80 8.91 9.13
C ASN A 31 -4.88 8.30 8.23
N LEU A 32 -4.56 8.06 6.97
CA LEU A 32 -5.49 7.41 6.04
C LEU A 32 -5.81 6.00 6.51
N ALA A 33 -4.80 5.21 6.88
CA ALA A 33 -4.98 3.83 7.33
C ALA A 33 -5.83 3.77 8.60
N MET A 34 -5.62 4.68 9.55
CA MET A 34 -6.38 4.70 10.80
C MET A 34 -7.82 5.13 10.58
N THR A 35 -8.06 6.09 9.69
CA THR A 35 -9.41 6.49 9.29
C THR A 35 -10.17 5.31 8.68
N ILE A 36 -9.53 4.58 7.79
CA ILE A 36 -10.12 3.39 7.17
C ILE A 36 -10.45 2.34 8.22
N LYS A 37 -9.52 2.07 9.12
CA LYS A 37 -9.74 1.09 10.20
C LYS A 37 -10.90 1.48 11.09
N TYR A 38 -10.98 2.76 11.44
CA TYR A 38 -12.06 3.28 12.26
C TYR A 38 -13.43 3.13 11.57
N ASP A 39 -13.49 3.49 10.29
CA ASP A 39 -14.74 3.52 9.54
C ASP A 39 -15.21 2.14 9.09
N THR A 40 -14.29 1.24 8.74
CA THR A 40 -14.63 -0.05 8.09
C THR A 40 -14.17 -1.26 8.86
N GLY A 41 -13.26 -1.11 9.82
CA GLY A 41 -12.59 -2.24 10.48
C GLY A 41 -11.48 -2.86 9.65
N ALA A 42 -11.26 -2.42 8.42
CA ALA A 42 -10.26 -3.03 7.54
C ALA A 42 -8.84 -2.63 7.94
N THR A 43 -7.94 -3.62 7.95
CA THR A 43 -6.50 -3.43 8.14
C THR A 43 -5.71 -3.92 6.94
N ASN A 44 -6.41 -4.40 5.90
CA ASN A 44 -5.82 -4.77 4.62
C ASN A 44 -6.24 -3.70 3.61
N ILE A 45 -5.27 -3.03 3.00
CA ILE A 45 -5.54 -1.85 2.18
C ILE A 45 -4.92 -2.03 0.81
N VAL A 46 -5.71 -1.76 -0.23
CA VAL A 46 -5.24 -1.67 -1.61
C VAL A 46 -5.13 -0.20 -1.97
N LEU A 47 -3.96 0.23 -2.40
CA LEU A 47 -3.65 1.63 -2.70
C LEU A 47 -3.35 1.79 -4.19
N ASP A 48 -4.07 2.72 -4.83
CA ASP A 48 -3.73 3.15 -6.18
C ASP A 48 -2.43 3.96 -6.12
N LYS A 49 -1.45 3.61 -6.95
CA LYS A 49 -0.18 4.33 -7.01
C LYS A 49 -0.38 5.84 -7.23
N ASN A 50 -1.45 6.22 -7.93
CA ASN A 50 -1.72 7.64 -8.23
C ASN A 50 -1.97 8.50 -7.00
N ILE A 51 -2.34 7.91 -5.87
CA ILE A 51 -2.56 8.69 -4.64
C ILE A 51 -1.30 8.83 -3.80
N ILE A 52 -0.19 8.24 -4.24
CA ILE A 52 1.08 8.24 -3.52
C ILE A 52 2.05 9.20 -4.20
N SER A 53 2.68 10.09 -3.43
CA SER A 53 3.68 11.02 -3.93
C SER A 53 4.82 10.28 -4.62
N GLU A 54 5.34 10.84 -5.70
CA GLU A 54 6.51 10.30 -6.38
C GLU A 54 7.75 10.26 -5.47
N ASP A 55 7.79 11.08 -4.43
CA ASP A 55 8.89 11.06 -3.46
C ASP A 55 8.98 9.73 -2.72
N PHE A 56 7.87 8.99 -2.59
CA PHE A 56 7.89 7.64 -2.04
C PHE A 56 8.85 6.75 -2.83
N PHE A 57 8.87 6.90 -4.15
CA PHE A 57 9.65 6.04 -5.04
C PHE A 57 11.10 6.52 -5.22
N LYS A 58 11.48 7.57 -4.51
CA LYS A 58 12.87 8.00 -4.37
C LYS A 58 13.35 7.56 -2.99
N LEU A 59 14.02 6.41 -2.91
CA LEU A 59 14.35 5.82 -1.62
C LEU A 59 15.20 6.72 -0.73
N SER A 60 15.98 7.61 -1.33
CA SER A 60 16.80 8.56 -0.56
C SER A 60 15.98 9.51 0.31
N THR A 61 14.68 9.67 0.03
CA THR A 61 13.82 10.50 0.88
C THR A 61 13.48 9.84 2.21
N GLY A 62 13.58 8.52 2.29
CA GLY A 62 13.23 7.76 3.49
C GLY A 62 11.72 7.52 3.65
N ILE A 63 10.88 8.10 2.81
CA ILE A 63 9.42 8.05 2.96
C ILE A 63 8.90 6.63 2.89
N ALA A 64 9.36 5.84 1.90
CA ALA A 64 8.90 4.46 1.73
C ALA A 64 9.19 3.61 2.96
N GLY A 65 10.41 3.70 3.47
CA GLY A 65 10.81 2.95 4.67
C GLY A 65 10.02 3.37 5.91
N GLU A 66 9.76 4.66 6.07
CA GLU A 66 8.99 5.16 7.19
C GLU A 66 7.54 4.70 7.14
N ILE A 67 6.92 4.72 5.96
CA ILE A 67 5.53 4.24 5.79
C ILE A 67 5.46 2.76 6.10
N LEU A 68 6.40 1.97 5.55
CA LEU A 68 6.44 0.53 5.78
C LEU A 68 6.53 0.23 7.28
N GLN A 69 7.43 0.92 7.98
CA GLN A 69 7.62 0.71 9.42
C GLN A 69 6.37 1.07 10.22
N LYS A 70 5.70 2.16 9.87
CA LYS A 70 4.46 2.56 10.55
C LYS A 70 3.36 1.53 10.34
N PHE A 71 3.21 1.01 9.11
CA PHE A 71 2.19 0.01 8.84
C PHE A 71 2.47 -1.28 9.60
N ILE A 72 3.72 -1.71 9.66
CA ILE A 72 4.10 -2.89 10.45
C ILE A 72 3.76 -2.67 11.93
N ASN A 73 4.11 -1.51 12.47
CA ASN A 73 3.88 -1.20 13.89
C ASN A 73 2.39 -1.19 14.25
N TYR A 74 1.53 -0.81 13.32
CA TYR A 74 0.09 -0.71 13.53
C TYR A 74 -0.68 -1.90 12.96
N HIS A 75 0.04 -2.95 12.52
CA HIS A 75 -0.54 -4.19 11.99
C HIS A 75 -1.42 -3.94 10.76
N ILE A 76 -1.00 -3.02 9.90
CA ILE A 76 -1.66 -2.71 8.62
C ILE A 76 -0.91 -3.42 7.50
N LYS A 77 -1.64 -4.11 6.64
CA LYS A 77 -1.08 -4.70 5.42
C LYS A 77 -1.57 -3.91 4.23
N ALA A 78 -0.69 -3.65 3.28
CA ALA A 78 -1.02 -2.83 2.13
C ALA A 78 -0.43 -3.39 0.85
N THR A 79 -1.12 -3.18 -0.25
CA THR A 79 -0.62 -3.48 -1.58
C THR A 79 -0.85 -2.28 -2.48
N VAL A 80 0.21 -1.82 -3.13
CA VAL A 80 0.13 -0.72 -4.10
C VAL A 80 0.02 -1.32 -5.49
N PHE A 81 -0.97 -0.89 -6.27
CA PHE A 81 -1.06 -1.31 -7.66
C PHE A 81 -0.79 -0.13 -8.59
N GLY A 82 -0.13 -0.40 -9.70
CA GLY A 82 0.19 0.61 -10.69
C GLY A 82 1.34 0.21 -11.59
N GLU A 83 1.85 1.18 -12.31
CA GLU A 83 2.92 1.01 -13.29
C GLU A 83 4.26 1.39 -12.68
N TYR A 84 5.25 0.49 -12.78
CA TYR A 84 6.57 0.70 -12.17
C TYR A 84 7.71 0.69 -13.20
N SER A 85 7.41 0.51 -14.48
CA SER A 85 8.45 0.36 -15.50
C SER A 85 9.33 1.60 -15.70
N GLN A 86 8.82 2.79 -15.30
CA GLN A 86 9.60 4.01 -15.40
C GLN A 86 10.70 4.11 -14.34
N TYR A 87 10.66 3.27 -13.32
CA TYR A 87 11.66 3.33 -12.24
C TYR A 87 12.83 2.42 -12.56
N THR A 88 14.02 3.01 -12.71
CA THR A 88 15.23 2.28 -13.09
C THR A 88 16.25 2.17 -11.96
N SER A 89 16.01 2.83 -10.84
CA SER A 89 16.92 2.81 -9.69
C SER A 89 17.04 1.40 -9.11
N LYS A 90 18.26 0.90 -8.96
CA LYS A 90 18.48 -0.41 -8.37
C LYS A 90 18.01 -0.49 -6.91
N PRO A 91 18.31 0.52 -6.05
CA PRO A 91 17.79 0.49 -4.67
C PRO A 91 16.28 0.35 -4.59
N LEU A 92 15.55 1.04 -5.45
CA LEU A 92 14.08 0.95 -5.48
C LEU A 92 13.64 -0.43 -5.96
N LYS A 93 14.26 -0.97 -7.01
CA LYS A 93 13.92 -2.31 -7.49
C LYS A 93 14.16 -3.36 -6.41
N ASP A 94 15.25 -3.24 -5.66
CA ASP A 94 15.57 -4.15 -4.57
C ASP A 94 14.54 -4.02 -3.44
N PHE A 95 14.14 -2.79 -3.12
CA PHE A 95 13.14 -2.53 -2.09
C PHE A 95 11.80 -3.18 -2.46
N ILE A 96 11.35 -3.02 -3.71
CA ILE A 96 10.11 -3.61 -4.20
C ILE A 96 10.20 -5.14 -4.15
N TYR A 97 11.32 -5.69 -4.60
CA TYR A 97 11.54 -7.14 -4.60
C TYR A 97 11.46 -7.70 -3.18
N GLU A 98 12.17 -7.09 -2.24
CA GLU A 98 12.18 -7.54 -0.85
C GLU A 98 10.82 -7.40 -0.20
N SER A 99 10.11 -6.30 -0.46
CA SER A 99 8.77 -6.07 0.07
C SER A 99 7.81 -7.17 -0.41
N ASN A 100 7.89 -7.53 -1.69
CA ASN A 100 7.03 -8.57 -2.27
C ASN A 100 7.30 -9.97 -1.72
N HIS A 101 8.47 -10.19 -1.13
CA HIS A 101 8.80 -11.45 -0.47
C HIS A 101 8.50 -11.42 1.02
N GLY A 102 8.04 -10.28 1.55
CA GLY A 102 7.64 -10.14 2.94
C GLY A 102 6.17 -10.44 3.14
N LYS A 103 5.59 -9.88 4.20
CA LYS A 103 4.21 -10.18 4.63
C LYS A 103 3.34 -8.95 4.79
N ASP A 104 3.89 -7.74 4.68
CA ASP A 104 3.19 -6.55 5.12
C ASP A 104 2.91 -5.52 4.04
N PHE A 105 3.76 -5.45 3.02
CA PHE A 105 3.65 -4.41 2.00
C PHE A 105 4.08 -4.96 0.65
N PHE A 106 3.20 -4.79 -0.36
CA PHE A 106 3.41 -5.41 -1.67
C PHE A 106 3.22 -4.41 -2.80
N PHE A 107 3.86 -4.68 -3.94
CA PHE A 107 3.75 -3.86 -5.14
C PHE A 107 3.37 -4.76 -6.31
N VAL A 108 2.21 -4.49 -6.91
CA VAL A 108 1.68 -5.28 -8.02
C VAL A 108 1.20 -4.34 -9.13
N GLU A 109 0.81 -4.90 -10.27
CA GLU A 109 0.44 -4.10 -11.43
C GLU A 109 -1.04 -3.74 -11.47
N THR A 110 -1.93 -4.62 -11.00
CA THR A 110 -3.37 -4.42 -11.11
C THR A 110 -4.08 -4.51 -9.76
N LYS A 111 -5.27 -3.90 -9.71
CA LYS A 111 -6.12 -3.97 -8.52
C LYS A 111 -6.47 -5.42 -8.17
N GLN A 112 -6.77 -6.24 -9.17
CA GLN A 112 -7.11 -7.64 -8.96
C GLN A 112 -5.94 -8.41 -8.33
N GLN A 113 -4.74 -8.17 -8.81
CA GLN A 113 -3.53 -8.78 -8.22
C GLN A 113 -3.34 -8.32 -6.77
N ALA A 114 -3.65 -7.06 -6.47
CA ALA A 114 -3.54 -6.52 -5.12
C ALA A 114 -4.50 -7.22 -4.16
N ILE A 115 -5.75 -7.39 -4.57
CA ILE A 115 -6.76 -8.08 -3.77
C ILE A 115 -6.33 -9.54 -3.54
N LYS A 116 -5.88 -10.20 -4.59
CA LYS A 116 -5.42 -11.59 -4.50
C LYS A 116 -4.26 -11.72 -3.53
N LYS A 117 -3.31 -10.80 -3.59
CA LYS A 117 -2.12 -10.83 -2.73
C LYS A 117 -2.51 -10.78 -1.26
N LEU A 118 -3.43 -9.90 -0.90
CA LEU A 118 -3.87 -9.74 0.48
C LEU A 118 -4.69 -10.93 0.98
N THR A 119 -5.40 -11.62 0.10
CA THR A 119 -6.20 -12.77 0.49
C THR A 119 -5.40 -14.06 0.53
N GLU A 120 -4.26 -14.15 -0.17
CA GLU A 120 -3.42 -15.34 -0.17
C GLU A 120 -2.60 -15.52 1.10
N ILE A 121 -2.23 -14.44 1.77
CA ILE A 121 -1.33 -14.49 2.92
C ILE A 121 -1.95 -15.10 4.17
N GLU A 122 -3.24 -15.33 4.15
CA GLU A 122 -3.95 -15.98 5.26
C GLU A 122 -3.76 -17.51 5.28
N LYS A 123 -3.09 -18.05 4.30
CA LYS A 123 -2.87 -19.50 4.20
C LYS A 123 -1.69 -19.95 5.05
#